data_35780d6924e1c21956b6e04ed4861296
#
_entry.id   35780d6924e1c21956b6e04ed4861296
#
_cell.length_a   1.000
_cell.length_b   1.000
_cell.length_c   1.000
_cell.angle_alpha   90.00
_cell.angle_beta   90.00
_cell.angle_gamma   90.00
#
_symmetry.space_group_name_H-M   'P 1'
#
loop_
_entity.id
_entity.type
_entity.pdbx_description
1 polymer ?
#
loop_
_entity_poly.entity_id
_entity_poly.type
_entity_poly.pdbx_seq_one_letter_code
_entity_poly.pdbx_strand_id
1 'polypeptide(L)'
;MPVGPSVYDPDEKDEMRSNLAFVADFDHFNENAYFGLNDYKGNENALAMNLMYNHYFTYRSSLIVGAQAQLQYYRESLANNTPWIEAAKSRFYDFDRSEQEVGAYAEYTYAVKDKFSIVAGIRGDYNAFYDKFFVTPRGHIRWNITPSTTLRGSAGLGYRSTNVITDNIGMLATGRQIVIPDFDGFNRLEKALTVGGSLTQTFGLVSPGDATLSFDYFRTQFYNSVIADQEYSADQIVLYNSDKRSYTDTYQIDFSWTPVERLDIFATFRYTNSEMTIDRPDGTTARVERPLVSKYKTLLNIQYATKFRRWVFDATAQLNGPARIPTQTGDLADDKYSPRYPMFFAQISRKVGKFDIYAGCENIADYRQHDPILNADNPYSTGFNSMNVWGPLMGRKFYIGLRFNLY
;
A
#
# COMPACT_ATOMS: atom_id res chain seq x y z
N MET A 1 -2.88 -4.11 -12.94
CA MET A 1 -3.67 -5.02 -12.08
C MET A 1 -4.17 -6.15 -12.95
N PRO A 2 -3.93 -7.41 -12.65
CA PRO A 2 -4.56 -8.48 -13.41
C PRO A 2 -6.06 -8.43 -13.10
N VAL A 3 -6.86 -8.28 -14.13
CA VAL A 3 -8.30 -8.44 -14.05
C VAL A 3 -8.55 -9.89 -13.62
N GLY A 4 -9.23 -10.07 -12.49
CA GLY A 4 -9.62 -11.42 -12.06
C GLY A 4 -10.42 -12.13 -13.13
N PRO A 5 -10.46 -13.47 -13.12
CA PRO A 5 -11.16 -14.22 -14.14
C PRO A 5 -12.62 -13.76 -14.21
N SER A 6 -13.05 -13.37 -15.41
CA SER A 6 -14.45 -13.11 -15.69
C SER A 6 -15.28 -14.33 -15.28
N VAL A 7 -16.39 -14.09 -14.61
CA VAL A 7 -17.33 -15.18 -14.23
C VAL A 7 -17.80 -15.84 -15.52
N TYR A 8 -17.31 -17.04 -15.79
CA TYR A 8 -17.66 -17.80 -16.96
C TYR A 8 -19.16 -18.18 -16.94
N ASP A 9 -19.89 -17.83 -18.01
CA ASP A 9 -21.23 -18.31 -18.23
C ASP A 9 -21.19 -19.68 -18.99
N PRO A 10 -21.68 -20.77 -18.38
CA PRO A 10 -21.60 -22.09 -19.00
C PRO A 10 -22.45 -22.25 -20.28
N ASP A 11 -23.33 -21.32 -20.61
CA ASP A 11 -24.15 -21.34 -21.82
C ASP A 11 -23.43 -20.73 -23.04
N GLU A 12 -22.31 -20.05 -22.86
CA GLU A 12 -21.45 -19.55 -23.94
C GLU A 12 -20.36 -20.57 -24.31
N LYS A 13 -20.68 -21.54 -25.12
CA LYS A 13 -19.75 -22.56 -25.63
C LYS A 13 -18.56 -22.01 -26.44
N ASP A 14 -18.60 -20.75 -26.82
CA ASP A 14 -17.57 -20.12 -27.68
C ASP A 14 -16.40 -19.52 -26.87
N GLU A 15 -16.49 -19.40 -25.54
CA GLU A 15 -15.46 -18.77 -24.73
C GLU A 15 -14.34 -19.72 -24.23
N MET A 16 -14.46 -21.04 -24.40
CA MET A 16 -13.40 -21.98 -23.98
C MET A 16 -12.26 -22.08 -25.01
N ARG A 17 -11.86 -20.97 -25.61
CA ARG A 17 -10.72 -20.97 -26.53
C ARG A 17 -9.46 -20.68 -25.76
N SER A 18 -8.48 -21.58 -25.89
CA SER A 18 -7.11 -21.28 -25.45
C SER A 18 -6.63 -20.00 -26.13
N ASN A 19 -5.99 -19.14 -25.36
CA ASN A 19 -5.48 -17.89 -25.90
C ASN A 19 -4.01 -17.69 -25.54
N LEU A 20 -3.30 -17.00 -26.41
CA LEU A 20 -1.93 -16.55 -26.21
C LEU A 20 -1.95 -15.03 -26.13
N ALA A 21 -1.36 -14.47 -25.11
CA ALA A 21 -1.23 -13.02 -24.93
C ALA A 21 0.22 -12.65 -24.71
N PHE A 22 0.63 -11.55 -25.32
CA PHE A 22 1.91 -10.91 -25.10
C PHE A 22 1.66 -9.47 -24.63
N VAL A 23 2.31 -9.09 -23.53
CA VAL A 23 2.24 -7.75 -22.95
C VAL A 23 3.66 -7.22 -22.80
N ALA A 24 3.89 -6.01 -23.27
CA ALA A 24 5.13 -5.30 -23.04
C ALA A 24 4.80 -3.92 -22.47
N ASP A 25 5.55 -3.52 -21.47
CA ASP A 25 5.41 -2.24 -20.78
C ASP A 25 6.78 -1.59 -20.64
N PHE A 26 6.85 -0.27 -20.82
CA PHE A 26 8.07 0.51 -20.66
C PHE A 26 7.78 1.74 -19.83
N ASP A 27 8.54 1.87 -18.74
CA ASP A 27 8.48 3.01 -17.84
C ASP A 27 9.80 3.78 -17.85
N HIS A 28 9.69 5.10 -17.86
CA HIS A 28 10.80 6.02 -17.64
C HIS A 28 10.43 7.04 -16.56
N PHE A 29 11.29 7.15 -15.57
CA PHE A 29 11.12 8.08 -14.46
C PHE A 29 12.41 8.83 -14.19
N ASN A 30 12.31 10.13 -13.89
CA ASN A 30 13.43 10.97 -13.48
C ASN A 30 12.95 11.93 -12.39
N GLU A 31 13.66 11.96 -11.27
CA GLU A 31 13.38 12.84 -10.16
C GLU A 31 14.66 13.50 -9.64
N ASN A 32 14.58 14.81 -9.40
CA ASN A 32 15.58 15.56 -8.67
C ASN A 32 14.87 16.29 -7.53
N ALA A 33 15.28 16.02 -6.30
CA ALA A 33 14.71 16.65 -5.13
C ALA A 33 15.83 17.09 -4.18
N TYR A 34 15.61 18.20 -3.50
CA TYR A 34 16.49 18.63 -2.42
C TYR A 34 15.66 19.11 -1.22
N PHE A 35 16.14 18.76 -0.04
CA PHE A 35 15.54 19.14 1.24
C PHE A 35 16.64 19.73 2.12
N GLY A 36 16.66 21.06 2.22
CA GLY A 36 17.76 21.73 2.91
C GLY A 36 19.10 21.44 2.22
N LEU A 37 19.94 20.65 2.85
CA LEU A 37 21.28 20.29 2.36
C LEU A 37 21.36 18.84 1.84
N ASN A 38 20.24 18.15 1.76
CA ASN A 38 20.15 16.82 1.18
C ASN A 38 19.76 16.93 -0.31
N ASP A 39 20.65 16.53 -1.20
CA ASP A 39 20.40 16.42 -2.64
C ASP A 39 20.11 14.98 -3.02
N TYR A 40 18.95 14.75 -3.60
CA TYR A 40 18.51 13.46 -4.11
C TYR A 40 18.34 13.51 -5.63
N LYS A 41 18.81 12.46 -6.32
CA LYS A 41 18.55 12.24 -7.73
C LYS A 41 18.18 10.78 -7.96
N GLY A 42 17.08 10.55 -8.65
CA GLY A 42 16.60 9.23 -9.07
C GLY A 42 16.35 9.19 -10.56
N ASN A 43 16.77 8.11 -11.22
CA ASN A 43 16.45 7.83 -12.62
C ASN A 43 16.14 6.35 -12.77
N GLU A 44 15.03 6.04 -13.42
CA GLU A 44 14.61 4.67 -13.70
C GLU A 44 14.23 4.52 -15.17
N ASN A 45 14.68 3.39 -15.75
CA ASN A 45 14.18 2.88 -17.00
C ASN A 45 13.82 1.41 -16.77
N ALA A 46 12.59 1.05 -16.99
CA ALA A 46 12.10 -0.31 -16.81
C ALA A 46 11.39 -0.81 -18.07
N LEU A 47 11.71 -2.03 -18.48
CA LEU A 47 11.02 -2.77 -19.52
C LEU A 47 10.55 -4.09 -18.95
N ALA A 48 9.25 -4.34 -18.99
CA ALA A 48 8.66 -5.61 -18.61
C ALA A 48 7.98 -6.25 -19.82
N MET A 49 8.25 -7.54 -20.01
CA MET A 49 7.66 -8.34 -21.08
C MET A 49 7.06 -9.60 -20.48
N ASN A 50 5.84 -9.92 -20.84
CA ASN A 50 5.14 -11.10 -20.36
C ASN A 50 4.44 -11.83 -21.52
N LEU A 51 4.76 -13.10 -21.68
CA LEU A 51 4.11 -14.01 -22.60
C LEU A 51 3.31 -15.01 -21.78
N MET A 52 2.00 -15.11 -22.01
CA MET A 52 1.14 -16.01 -21.29
C MET A 52 0.26 -16.83 -22.23
N TYR A 53 0.11 -18.10 -21.91
CA TYR A 53 -0.80 -19.02 -22.57
C TYR A 53 -1.83 -19.53 -21.57
N ASN A 54 -3.09 -19.34 -21.87
CA ASN A 54 -4.22 -19.83 -21.07
C ASN A 54 -4.87 -21.00 -21.81
N HIS A 55 -4.96 -22.13 -21.09
CA HIS A 55 -5.58 -23.35 -21.60
C HIS A 55 -6.75 -23.78 -20.72
N TYR A 56 -7.89 -24.03 -21.33
CA TYR A 56 -9.07 -24.56 -20.65
C TYR A 56 -9.17 -26.07 -20.87
N PHE A 57 -9.02 -26.86 -19.79
CA PHE A 57 -9.24 -28.30 -19.84
C PHE A 57 -10.73 -28.63 -19.86
N THR A 58 -11.49 -27.89 -19.06
CA THR A 58 -12.93 -27.98 -18.94
C THR A 58 -13.49 -26.61 -18.55
N TYR A 59 -14.83 -26.47 -18.56
CA TYR A 59 -15.49 -25.26 -18.03
C TYR A 59 -15.20 -25.00 -16.53
N ARG A 60 -14.61 -25.96 -15.81
CA ARG A 60 -14.26 -25.85 -14.40
C ARG A 60 -12.77 -25.67 -14.16
N SER A 61 -11.94 -25.96 -15.13
CA SER A 61 -10.50 -26.00 -14.91
C SER A 61 -9.73 -25.35 -16.04
N SER A 62 -8.82 -24.48 -15.67
CA SER A 62 -7.88 -23.82 -16.60
C SER A 62 -6.48 -23.78 -16.01
N LEU A 63 -5.50 -23.70 -16.89
CA LEU A 63 -4.09 -23.54 -16.56
C LEU A 63 -3.55 -22.36 -17.35
N ILE A 64 -2.96 -21.40 -16.64
CA ILE A 64 -2.17 -20.33 -17.22
C ILE A 64 -0.70 -20.71 -17.01
N VAL A 65 0.07 -20.71 -18.09
CA VAL A 65 1.52 -20.79 -18.02
C VAL A 65 2.10 -19.57 -18.70
N GLY A 66 3.19 -19.06 -18.19
CA GLY A 66 3.80 -17.88 -18.77
C GLY A 66 5.26 -17.75 -18.46
N ALA A 67 5.91 -16.88 -19.23
CA ALA A 67 7.28 -16.44 -19.01
C ALA A 67 7.32 -14.92 -18.99
N GLN A 68 8.13 -14.38 -18.09
CA GLN A 68 8.32 -12.94 -17.94
C GLN A 68 9.80 -12.61 -17.98
N ALA A 69 10.13 -11.49 -18.62
CA ALA A 69 11.43 -10.87 -18.51
C ALA A 69 11.24 -9.43 -18.05
N GLN A 70 12.05 -8.99 -17.11
CA GLN A 70 12.09 -7.62 -16.63
C GLN A 70 13.52 -7.12 -16.67
N LEU A 71 13.71 -5.95 -17.27
CA LEU A 71 14.97 -5.23 -17.33
C LEU A 71 14.74 -3.90 -16.65
N GLN A 72 15.41 -3.67 -15.52
CA GLN A 72 15.29 -2.42 -14.77
C GLN A 72 16.68 -1.83 -14.60
N TYR A 73 16.85 -0.62 -15.04
CA TYR A 73 18.02 0.19 -14.79
C TYR A 73 17.63 1.33 -13.87
N TYR A 74 18.14 1.30 -12.66
CA TYR A 74 17.80 2.26 -11.61
C TYR A 74 19.07 2.89 -11.06
N ARG A 75 19.10 4.22 -11.07
CA ARG A 75 20.13 5.03 -10.42
C ARG A 75 19.53 5.87 -9.34
N GLU A 76 20.10 5.82 -8.17
CA GLU A 76 19.65 6.60 -7.03
C GLU A 76 20.87 7.13 -6.29
N SER A 77 20.98 8.46 -6.17
CA SER A 77 22.06 9.08 -5.43
C SER A 77 21.56 10.05 -4.38
N LEU A 78 22.23 10.06 -3.25
CA LEU A 78 21.98 10.96 -2.13
C LEU A 78 23.29 11.60 -1.69
N ALA A 79 23.35 12.92 -1.73
CA ALA A 79 24.39 13.72 -1.08
C ALA A 79 23.82 14.40 0.17
N ASN A 80 24.44 14.13 1.32
CA ASN A 80 24.11 14.78 2.59
C ASN A 80 25.21 15.81 2.91
N ASN A 81 24.92 17.08 2.68
CA ASN A 81 25.86 18.20 2.76
C ASN A 81 25.67 19.04 4.03
N THR A 82 25.30 18.44 5.16
CA THR A 82 25.00 19.12 6.42
C THR A 82 26.24 19.81 6.98
N PRO A 83 26.24 21.15 7.23
CA PRO A 83 27.49 21.93 7.54
C PRO A 83 28.14 21.60 8.88
N TRP A 84 27.38 21.09 9.86
CA TRP A 84 27.90 20.65 11.15
C TRP A 84 28.49 19.25 11.12
N ILE A 85 28.38 18.57 10.00
CA ILE A 85 29.09 17.33 9.75
C ILE A 85 30.47 17.74 9.22
N GLU A 86 31.54 17.33 9.91
CA GLU A 86 32.89 17.48 9.37
C GLU A 86 32.93 16.98 7.92
N ALA A 87 33.66 17.70 7.05
CA ALA A 87 33.70 17.35 5.61
C ALA A 87 34.09 15.88 5.35
N ALA A 88 34.86 15.27 6.26
CA ALA A 88 35.18 13.83 6.22
C ALA A 88 33.97 12.92 6.53
N LYS A 89 32.89 13.44 7.07
CA LYS A 89 31.65 12.72 7.41
C LYS A 89 30.49 13.07 6.46
N SER A 90 30.69 14.03 5.58
CA SER A 90 29.76 14.31 4.47
C SER A 90 29.64 13.03 3.61
N ARG A 91 28.43 12.49 3.50
CA ARG A 91 28.23 11.19 2.88
C ARG A 91 27.54 11.34 1.54
N PHE A 92 28.14 10.67 0.57
CA PHE A 92 27.53 10.46 -0.73
C PHE A 92 27.21 8.96 -0.88
N TYR A 93 25.97 8.65 -1.21
CA TYR A 93 25.52 7.29 -1.49
C TYR A 93 25.06 7.21 -2.93
N ASP A 94 25.54 6.21 -3.63
CA ASP A 94 25.19 5.92 -5.02
C ASP A 94 24.70 4.47 -5.11
N PHE A 95 23.42 4.31 -5.42
CA PHE A 95 22.75 3.01 -5.50
C PHE A 95 22.38 2.68 -6.94
N ASP A 96 23.37 2.52 -7.79
CA ASP A 96 23.15 2.03 -9.14
C ASP A 96 22.75 0.56 -9.12
N ARG A 97 21.69 0.21 -9.84
CA ARG A 97 21.20 -1.15 -10.00
C ARG A 97 20.80 -1.41 -11.45
N SER A 98 21.45 -2.39 -12.07
CA SER A 98 21.01 -2.96 -13.34
C SER A 98 20.44 -4.33 -13.05
N GLU A 99 19.14 -4.40 -12.86
CA GLU A 99 18.42 -5.61 -12.46
C GLU A 99 17.81 -6.27 -13.69
N GLN A 100 18.18 -7.50 -13.91
CA GLN A 100 17.67 -8.34 -14.98
C GLN A 100 17.04 -9.56 -14.34
N GLU A 101 15.75 -9.73 -14.55
CA GLU A 101 14.99 -10.84 -14.00
C GLU A 101 14.26 -11.59 -15.11
N VAL A 102 14.40 -12.91 -15.11
CA VAL A 102 13.67 -13.80 -15.99
C VAL A 102 12.98 -14.85 -15.17
N GLY A 103 11.73 -15.12 -15.47
CA GLY A 103 10.93 -16.06 -14.70
C GLY A 103 9.90 -16.78 -15.53
N ALA A 104 9.45 -17.92 -14.97
CA ALA A 104 8.33 -18.68 -15.50
C ALA A 104 7.34 -18.96 -14.38
N TYR A 105 6.07 -19.08 -14.75
CA TYR A 105 5.02 -19.35 -13.79
C TYR A 105 3.94 -20.28 -14.36
N ALA A 106 3.26 -20.94 -13.44
CA ALA A 106 2.07 -21.71 -13.73
C ALA A 106 1.00 -21.40 -12.67
N GLU A 107 -0.22 -21.21 -13.10
CA GLU A 107 -1.37 -20.99 -12.25
C GLU A 107 -2.53 -21.87 -12.69
N TYR A 108 -2.98 -22.72 -11.80
CA TYR A 108 -4.10 -23.60 -12.00
C TYR A 108 -5.35 -23.06 -11.30
N THR A 109 -6.44 -22.95 -12.03
CA THR A 109 -7.74 -22.57 -11.50
C THR A 109 -8.70 -23.74 -11.62
N TYR A 110 -9.38 -24.06 -10.52
CA TYR A 110 -10.52 -24.96 -10.49
C TYR A 110 -11.73 -24.26 -9.86
N ALA A 111 -12.84 -24.22 -10.56
CA ALA A 111 -14.04 -23.54 -10.11
C ALA A 111 -15.29 -24.37 -10.35
N VAL A 112 -16.14 -24.45 -9.32
CA VAL A 112 -17.49 -24.96 -9.42
C VAL A 112 -18.43 -23.78 -9.26
N LYS A 113 -19.21 -23.47 -10.31
CA LYS A 113 -20.10 -22.30 -10.34
C LYS A 113 -20.88 -22.19 -9.03
N ASP A 114 -20.87 -20.98 -8.46
CA ASP A 114 -21.60 -20.58 -7.25
C ASP A 114 -21.28 -21.36 -5.96
N LYS A 115 -20.31 -22.28 -5.99
CA LYS A 115 -19.94 -23.08 -4.80
C LYS A 115 -18.53 -22.87 -4.34
N PHE A 116 -17.56 -23.07 -5.22
CA PHE A 116 -16.18 -23.19 -4.81
C PHE A 116 -15.24 -22.78 -5.94
N SER A 117 -14.16 -22.09 -5.60
CA SER A 117 -13.04 -21.91 -6.51
C SER A 117 -11.72 -21.96 -5.75
N ILE A 118 -10.72 -22.57 -6.37
CA ILE A 118 -9.33 -22.56 -5.91
C ILE A 118 -8.45 -22.09 -7.05
N VAL A 119 -7.50 -21.23 -6.73
CA VAL A 119 -6.41 -20.80 -7.60
C VAL A 119 -5.12 -21.12 -6.89
N ALA A 120 -4.26 -21.91 -7.51
CA ALA A 120 -2.94 -22.24 -6.99
C ALA A 120 -1.89 -21.93 -8.03
N GLY A 121 -0.92 -21.11 -7.68
CA GLY A 121 0.15 -20.67 -8.56
C GLY A 121 1.53 -20.86 -7.95
N ILE A 122 2.48 -21.09 -8.80
CA ILE A 122 3.91 -21.10 -8.48
C ILE A 122 4.66 -20.33 -9.56
N ARG A 123 5.61 -19.54 -9.12
CA ARG A 123 6.49 -18.78 -10.00
C ARG A 123 7.93 -18.98 -9.57
N GLY A 124 8.82 -19.16 -10.51
CA GLY A 124 10.25 -19.20 -10.32
C GLY A 124 10.93 -18.11 -11.13
N ASP A 125 11.75 -17.28 -10.48
CA ASP A 125 12.47 -16.17 -11.07
C ASP A 125 13.96 -16.27 -10.78
N TYR A 126 14.78 -16.03 -11.77
CA TYR A 126 16.21 -15.81 -11.60
C TYR A 126 16.49 -14.32 -11.76
N ASN A 127 17.10 -13.75 -10.75
CA ASN A 127 17.50 -12.35 -10.74
C ASN A 127 19.02 -12.25 -10.81
N ALA A 128 19.53 -11.73 -11.91
CA ALA A 128 20.96 -11.67 -12.19
C ALA A 128 21.73 -10.69 -11.29
N PHE A 129 21.06 -9.63 -10.82
CA PHE A 129 21.69 -8.65 -9.92
C PHE A 129 22.03 -9.26 -8.55
N TYR A 130 21.15 -10.13 -8.02
CA TYR A 130 21.38 -10.80 -6.75
C TYR A 130 22.04 -12.16 -6.91
N ASP A 131 22.19 -12.65 -8.13
CA ASP A 131 22.63 -14.02 -8.45
C ASP A 131 21.83 -15.07 -7.65
N LYS A 132 20.49 -14.91 -7.68
CA LYS A 132 19.60 -15.75 -6.87
C LYS A 132 18.38 -16.21 -7.65
N PHE A 133 17.95 -17.41 -7.32
CA PHE A 133 16.70 -17.97 -7.77
C PHE A 133 15.64 -17.88 -6.67
N PHE A 134 14.46 -17.35 -7.02
CA PHE A 134 13.33 -17.18 -6.11
C PHE A 134 12.19 -18.11 -6.51
N VAL A 135 11.48 -18.63 -5.52
CA VAL A 135 10.23 -19.36 -5.74
C VAL A 135 9.14 -18.70 -4.92
N THR A 136 8.08 -18.27 -5.59
CA THR A 136 6.95 -17.55 -5.00
C THR A 136 5.65 -18.32 -5.20
N PRO A 137 5.29 -19.24 -4.27
CA PRO A 137 4.00 -19.89 -4.28
C PRO A 137 2.91 -18.90 -3.85
N ARG A 138 1.71 -19.06 -4.44
CA ARG A 138 0.51 -18.33 -4.05
C ARG A 138 -0.72 -19.22 -4.16
N GLY A 139 -1.72 -18.94 -3.34
CA GLY A 139 -2.97 -19.67 -3.38
C GLY A 139 -4.13 -18.83 -2.90
N HIS A 140 -5.28 -19.04 -3.52
CA HIS A 140 -6.54 -18.42 -3.16
C HIS A 140 -7.65 -19.48 -3.17
N ILE A 141 -8.52 -19.40 -2.18
CA ILE A 141 -9.72 -20.24 -2.09
C ILE A 141 -10.92 -19.33 -1.87
N ARG A 142 -12.01 -19.62 -2.55
CA ARG A 142 -13.33 -19.06 -2.30
C ARG A 142 -14.30 -20.20 -2.13
N TRP A 143 -15.10 -20.16 -1.08
CA TRP A 143 -16.13 -21.13 -0.80
C TRP A 143 -17.43 -20.42 -0.41
N ASN A 144 -18.44 -20.59 -1.25
CA ASN A 144 -19.79 -20.16 -0.93
C ASN A 144 -20.45 -21.28 -0.11
N ILE A 145 -20.40 -21.13 1.22
CA ILE A 145 -20.98 -22.09 2.18
C ILE A 145 -22.48 -22.15 1.98
N THR A 146 -23.08 -20.98 1.77
CA THR A 146 -24.48 -20.80 1.36
C THR A 146 -24.54 -19.75 0.24
N PRO A 147 -25.69 -19.54 -0.44
CA PRO A 147 -25.84 -18.45 -1.40
C PRO A 147 -25.55 -17.06 -0.82
N SER A 148 -25.67 -16.90 0.49
CA SER A 148 -25.47 -15.63 1.21
C SER A 148 -24.19 -15.60 2.04
N THR A 149 -23.46 -16.71 2.19
CA THR A 149 -22.23 -16.79 3.02
C THR A 149 -21.05 -17.22 2.18
N THR A 150 -20.05 -16.37 2.10
CA THR A 150 -18.81 -16.65 1.36
C THR A 150 -17.59 -16.60 2.30
N LEU A 151 -16.79 -17.66 2.29
CA LEU A 151 -15.47 -17.73 2.90
C LEU A 151 -14.40 -17.60 1.83
N ARG A 152 -13.36 -16.78 2.11
CA ARG A 152 -12.17 -16.67 1.26
C ARG A 152 -10.93 -16.86 2.11
N GLY A 153 -9.90 -17.47 1.51
CA GLY A 153 -8.57 -17.55 2.09
C GLY A 153 -7.50 -17.30 1.05
N SER A 154 -6.38 -16.73 1.45
CA SER A 154 -5.23 -16.53 0.58
C SER A 154 -3.93 -16.65 1.33
N ALA A 155 -2.90 -17.12 0.62
CA ALA A 155 -1.52 -17.12 1.08
C ALA A 155 -0.60 -16.85 -0.11
N GLY A 156 0.46 -16.07 0.10
CA GLY A 156 1.44 -15.78 -0.95
C GLY A 156 2.76 -15.29 -0.38
N LEU A 157 3.85 -15.82 -0.95
CA LEU A 157 5.22 -15.39 -0.69
C LEU A 157 5.61 -14.37 -1.78
N GLY A 158 6.29 -13.29 -1.39
CA GLY A 158 6.79 -12.26 -2.30
C GLY A 158 8.20 -11.83 -1.97
N TYR A 159 8.91 -11.39 -3.00
CA TYR A 159 10.20 -10.72 -2.92
C TYR A 159 10.11 -9.36 -3.61
N ARG A 160 10.88 -8.40 -3.14
CA ARG A 160 10.94 -7.06 -3.71
C ARG A 160 12.34 -6.49 -3.56
N SER A 161 12.88 -5.90 -4.63
CA SER A 161 14.02 -5.01 -4.55
C SER A 161 13.60 -3.65 -4.00
N THR A 162 14.29 -3.14 -2.99
CA THR A 162 14.02 -1.83 -2.39
C THR A 162 14.74 -0.71 -3.16
N ASN A 163 14.05 0.39 -3.38
CA ASN A 163 14.63 1.66 -3.76
C ASN A 163 14.90 2.45 -2.48
N VAL A 164 16.13 2.33 -1.96
CA VAL A 164 16.47 2.63 -0.57
C VAL A 164 16.09 4.04 -0.14
N ILE A 165 16.38 5.05 -0.96
CA ILE A 165 16.09 6.44 -0.64
C ILE A 165 14.65 6.80 -1.02
N THR A 166 14.20 6.42 -2.24
CA THR A 166 12.84 6.73 -2.72
C THR A 166 11.76 6.13 -1.81
N ASP A 167 11.92 4.88 -1.38
CA ASP A 167 10.98 4.24 -0.45
C ASP A 167 10.92 4.96 0.91
N ASN A 168 11.94 5.76 1.22
CA ASN A 168 12.09 6.49 2.47
C ASN A 168 12.30 8.00 2.25
N ILE A 169 11.83 8.57 1.15
CA ILE A 169 12.12 9.96 0.75
C ILE A 169 11.78 10.99 1.83
N GLY A 170 10.77 10.69 2.66
CA GLY A 170 10.41 11.53 3.80
C GLY A 170 11.56 11.75 4.79
N MET A 171 12.55 10.84 4.87
CA MET A 171 13.68 10.99 5.76
C MET A 171 14.61 12.15 5.36
N LEU A 172 14.54 12.65 4.13
CA LEU A 172 15.32 13.81 3.69
C LEU A 172 14.85 15.11 4.35
N ALA A 173 13.62 15.15 4.86
CA ALA A 173 13.01 16.33 5.48
C ALA A 173 13.44 16.52 6.95
N THR A 174 14.73 16.36 7.23
CA THR A 174 15.34 16.51 8.56
C THR A 174 16.74 17.09 8.44
N GLY A 175 17.21 17.73 9.52
CA GLY A 175 18.61 18.17 9.64
C GLY A 175 19.56 17.07 10.14
N ARG A 176 19.07 15.84 10.39
CA ARG A 176 19.89 14.72 10.86
C ARG A 176 20.70 14.09 9.74
N GLN A 177 21.84 13.50 10.12
CA GLN A 177 22.67 12.75 9.17
C GLN A 177 22.01 11.42 8.79
N ILE A 178 21.98 11.12 7.50
CA ILE A 178 21.57 9.80 7.01
C ILE A 178 22.81 8.91 6.94
N VAL A 179 22.77 7.76 7.61
CA VAL A 179 23.90 6.83 7.75
C VAL A 179 23.50 5.43 7.34
N ILE A 180 24.33 4.82 6.50
CA ILE A 180 24.24 3.39 6.14
C ILE A 180 25.56 2.75 6.61
N PRO A 181 25.59 2.10 7.79
CA PRO A 181 26.83 1.62 8.41
C PRO A 181 27.57 0.57 7.56
N ASP A 182 26.85 -0.32 6.94
CA ASP A 182 27.38 -1.36 6.05
C ASP A 182 26.84 -1.15 4.64
N PHE A 183 27.38 -0.13 3.96
CA PHE A 183 26.93 0.23 2.63
C PHE A 183 27.23 -0.86 1.58
N ASP A 184 28.41 -1.48 1.66
CA ASP A 184 28.85 -2.49 0.71
C ASP A 184 28.10 -3.83 0.89
N GLY A 185 27.74 -4.16 2.14
CA GLY A 185 26.97 -5.35 2.48
C GLY A 185 25.46 -5.14 2.48
N PHE A 186 24.98 -3.95 2.15
CA PHE A 186 23.58 -3.60 2.24
C PHE A 186 22.71 -4.40 1.25
N ASN A 187 21.84 -5.25 1.80
CA ASN A 187 20.97 -6.09 1.01
C ASN A 187 19.64 -5.41 0.72
N ARG A 188 19.40 -5.08 -0.53
CA ARG A 188 18.18 -4.38 -1.00
C ARG A 188 17.00 -5.31 -1.25
N LEU A 189 17.13 -6.60 -0.98
CA LEU A 189 16.07 -7.58 -1.22
C LEU A 189 15.21 -7.79 0.01
N GLU A 190 13.93 -7.49 -0.10
CA GLU A 190 12.93 -7.80 0.92
C GLU A 190 12.18 -9.08 0.60
N LYS A 191 11.74 -9.78 1.66
CA LYS A 191 10.93 -10.99 1.57
C LYS A 191 9.79 -10.94 2.56
N ALA A 192 8.57 -11.22 2.10
CA ALA A 192 7.39 -11.25 2.95
C ALA A 192 6.43 -12.37 2.58
N LEU A 193 5.78 -12.93 3.59
CA LEU A 193 4.66 -13.86 3.46
C LEU A 193 3.39 -13.18 3.96
N THR A 194 2.37 -13.16 3.12
CA THR A 194 1.03 -12.70 3.51
C THR A 194 0.07 -13.89 3.54
N VAL A 195 -0.66 -14.04 4.64
CA VAL A 195 -1.70 -15.05 4.83
C VAL A 195 -2.93 -14.37 5.42
N GLY A 196 -4.11 -14.75 4.95
CA GLY A 196 -5.34 -14.20 5.50
C GLY A 196 -6.59 -14.78 4.89
N GLY A 197 -7.71 -14.25 5.33
CA GLY A 197 -9.01 -14.67 4.84
C GLY A 197 -10.11 -13.70 5.19
N SER A 198 -11.26 -13.91 4.57
CA SER A 198 -12.46 -13.12 4.80
C SER A 198 -13.72 -13.98 4.88
N LEU A 199 -14.64 -13.57 5.73
CA LEU A 199 -16.00 -14.10 5.82
C LEU A 199 -16.97 -12.99 5.43
N THR A 200 -17.79 -13.22 4.42
CA THR A 200 -18.81 -12.28 3.96
C THR A 200 -20.19 -12.90 4.13
N GLN A 201 -21.10 -12.20 4.77
CA GLN A 201 -22.50 -12.56 4.93
C GLN A 201 -23.40 -11.51 4.30
N THR A 202 -24.26 -11.92 3.39
CA THR A 202 -25.30 -11.06 2.80
C THR A 202 -26.64 -11.38 3.44
N PHE A 203 -27.39 -10.36 3.81
CA PHE A 203 -28.71 -10.42 4.42
C PHE A 203 -29.68 -9.73 3.44
N GLY A 204 -30.79 -10.40 3.10
CA GLY A 204 -31.65 -9.94 2.04
C GLY A 204 -31.01 -10.19 0.67
N LEU A 205 -31.74 -10.68 -0.30
CA LEU A 205 -31.22 -10.99 -1.63
C LEU A 205 -31.80 -10.06 -2.69
N VAL A 206 -32.64 -9.12 -2.29
CA VAL A 206 -33.34 -8.21 -3.21
C VAL A 206 -33.27 -6.78 -2.66
N SER A 207 -32.68 -5.88 -3.42
CA SER A 207 -32.67 -4.44 -3.12
C SER A 207 -34.06 -3.82 -3.37
N PRO A 208 -34.57 -2.91 -2.51
CA PRO A 208 -33.94 -2.38 -1.31
C PRO A 208 -34.07 -3.30 -0.10
N GLY A 209 -33.17 -3.12 0.88
CA GLY A 209 -33.17 -3.88 2.14
C GLY A 209 -32.01 -4.85 2.26
N ASP A 210 -31.22 -5.05 1.22
CA ASP A 210 -30.03 -5.87 1.22
C ASP A 210 -28.91 -5.24 2.06
N ALA A 211 -28.27 -6.07 2.87
CA ALA A 211 -27.12 -5.69 3.68
C ALA A 211 -26.02 -6.72 3.54
N THR A 212 -24.78 -6.28 3.57
CA THR A 212 -23.60 -7.17 3.55
C THR A 212 -22.67 -6.81 4.69
N LEU A 213 -22.24 -7.83 5.42
CA LEU A 213 -21.24 -7.74 6.47
C LEU A 213 -20.04 -8.59 6.07
N SER A 214 -18.85 -8.01 6.07
CA SER A 214 -17.58 -8.72 5.85
C SER A 214 -16.68 -8.56 7.04
N PHE A 215 -15.97 -9.63 7.36
CA PHE A 215 -14.85 -9.64 8.30
C PHE A 215 -13.63 -10.16 7.59
N ASP A 216 -12.53 -9.40 7.64
CA ASP A 216 -11.25 -9.73 7.02
C ASP A 216 -10.14 -9.76 8.06
N TYR A 217 -9.25 -10.74 7.95
CA TYR A 217 -8.00 -10.80 8.68
C TYR A 217 -6.86 -11.13 7.75
N PHE A 218 -5.79 -10.33 7.82
CA PHE A 218 -4.55 -10.56 7.08
C PHE A 218 -3.33 -10.33 7.97
N ARG A 219 -2.38 -11.26 7.88
CA ARG A 219 -1.05 -11.13 8.46
C ARG A 219 -0.01 -11.09 7.37
N THR A 220 0.84 -10.07 7.40
CA THR A 220 2.07 -10.00 6.61
C THR A 220 3.26 -10.15 7.55
N GLN A 221 4.05 -11.19 7.34
CA GLN A 221 5.29 -11.45 8.06
C GLN A 221 6.47 -11.09 7.16
N PHE A 222 7.32 -10.18 7.62
CA PHE A 222 8.56 -9.81 6.94
C PHE A 222 9.70 -10.69 7.46
N TYR A 223 10.48 -11.27 6.55
CA TYR A 223 11.65 -12.11 6.86
C TYR A 223 12.96 -11.38 6.64
N ASN A 224 12.96 -10.39 5.76
CA ASN A 224 14.01 -9.45 5.54
C ASN A 224 13.37 -8.12 5.15
N SER A 225 13.84 -7.05 5.74
CA SER A 225 13.35 -5.70 5.47
C SER A 225 14.46 -4.67 5.61
N VAL A 226 14.34 -3.59 4.85
CA VAL A 226 15.15 -2.39 5.05
C VAL A 226 14.45 -1.52 6.09
N ILE A 227 15.18 -1.15 7.13
CA ILE A 227 14.70 -0.27 8.19
C ILE A 227 15.40 1.07 8.07
N ALA A 228 14.62 2.15 7.94
CA ALA A 228 15.08 3.53 8.14
C ALA A 228 14.76 3.92 9.57
N ASP A 229 15.73 3.70 10.47
CA ASP A 229 15.57 3.92 11.90
C ASP A 229 15.79 5.39 12.25
N GLN A 230 14.70 6.06 12.59
CA GLN A 230 14.69 7.47 13.03
C GLN A 230 14.94 7.63 14.51
N GLU A 231 15.07 6.53 15.24
CA GLU A 231 15.14 6.47 16.70
C GLU A 231 16.48 5.93 17.21
N TYR A 232 17.39 5.68 16.28
CA TYR A 232 18.71 5.16 16.61
C TYR A 232 19.53 6.17 17.43
N SER A 233 19.52 7.44 17.01
CA SER A 233 20.16 8.54 17.76
C SER A 233 19.50 9.89 17.46
N ALA A 234 19.82 10.90 18.27
CA ALA A 234 19.25 12.23 18.13
C ALA A 234 19.74 12.98 16.87
N ASP A 235 20.92 12.62 16.36
CA ASP A 235 21.61 13.32 15.26
C ASP A 235 21.68 12.50 13.96
N GLN A 236 21.22 11.24 13.97
CA GLN A 236 21.31 10.33 12.84
C GLN A 236 20.00 9.61 12.56
N ILE A 237 19.77 9.34 11.27
CA ILE A 237 18.83 8.32 10.78
C ILE A 237 19.69 7.20 10.21
N VAL A 238 19.50 5.98 10.69
CA VAL A 238 20.33 4.84 10.31
C VAL A 238 19.51 3.88 9.48
N LEU A 239 20.02 3.53 8.28
CA LEU A 239 19.42 2.52 7.43
C LEU A 239 20.21 1.24 7.52
N TYR A 240 19.52 0.14 7.79
CA TYR A 240 20.12 -1.18 7.88
C TYR A 240 19.14 -2.29 7.50
N ASN A 241 19.69 -3.47 7.22
CA ASN A 241 18.90 -4.67 7.01
C ASN A 241 18.51 -5.32 8.33
N SER A 242 17.28 -5.80 8.42
CA SER A 242 16.81 -6.58 9.55
C SER A 242 16.13 -7.86 9.09
N ASP A 243 16.63 -9.00 9.56
CA ASP A 243 16.01 -10.32 9.47
C ASP A 243 15.16 -10.65 10.71
N LYS A 244 15.07 -9.69 11.63
CA LYS A 244 14.36 -9.82 12.89
C LYS A 244 12.86 -9.74 12.68
N ARG A 245 12.12 -10.19 13.69
CA ARG A 245 10.66 -10.26 13.63
C ARG A 245 10.04 -8.89 13.35
N SER A 246 9.36 -8.81 12.20
CA SER A 246 8.56 -7.66 11.79
C SER A 246 7.28 -8.19 11.14
N TYR A 247 6.12 -7.65 11.52
CA TYR A 247 4.84 -8.08 10.97
C TYR A 247 3.78 -6.99 11.03
N THR A 248 2.73 -7.21 10.26
CA THR A 248 1.52 -6.40 10.30
C THR A 248 0.31 -7.32 10.32
N ASP A 249 -0.52 -7.22 11.36
CA ASP A 249 -1.85 -7.81 11.42
C ASP A 249 -2.90 -6.74 11.11
N THR A 250 -3.80 -7.04 10.20
CA THR A 250 -4.91 -6.17 9.83
C THR A 250 -6.22 -6.91 10.04
N TYR A 251 -7.11 -6.32 10.81
CA TYR A 251 -8.49 -6.76 11.03
C TYR A 251 -9.42 -5.69 10.46
N GLN A 252 -10.36 -6.09 9.63
CA GLN A 252 -11.32 -5.16 9.04
C GLN A 252 -12.73 -5.71 9.10
N ILE A 253 -13.68 -4.83 9.39
CA ILE A 253 -15.11 -5.11 9.32
C ILE A 253 -15.70 -4.08 8.37
N ASP A 254 -16.40 -4.57 7.34
CA ASP A 254 -17.14 -3.73 6.39
C ASP A 254 -18.61 -4.05 6.47
N PHE A 255 -19.42 -3.01 6.49
CA PHE A 255 -20.88 -3.10 6.49
C PHE A 255 -21.42 -2.21 5.37
N SER A 256 -22.19 -2.79 4.45
CA SER A 256 -22.88 -2.10 3.38
C SER A 256 -24.37 -2.39 3.50
N TRP A 257 -25.21 -1.36 3.40
CA TRP A 257 -26.64 -1.48 3.54
C TRP A 257 -27.39 -0.46 2.69
N THR A 258 -28.40 -0.95 1.94
CA THR A 258 -29.33 -0.13 1.16
C THR A 258 -30.72 -0.23 1.76
N PRO A 259 -31.03 0.48 2.90
CA PRO A 259 -32.26 0.32 3.65
C PRO A 259 -33.53 0.65 2.85
N VAL A 260 -33.43 1.63 1.98
CA VAL A 260 -34.48 2.07 1.07
C VAL A 260 -33.87 2.39 -0.27
N GLU A 261 -34.70 2.42 -1.32
CA GLU A 261 -34.20 2.78 -2.67
C GLU A 261 -33.38 4.07 -2.64
N ARG A 262 -32.19 4.03 -3.24
CA ARG A 262 -31.32 5.18 -3.45
C ARG A 262 -30.64 5.73 -2.19
N LEU A 263 -30.77 5.06 -1.06
CA LEU A 263 -30.00 5.37 0.15
C LEU A 263 -29.00 4.25 0.39
N ASP A 264 -27.72 4.55 0.22
CA ASP A 264 -26.62 3.61 0.46
C ASP A 264 -25.84 4.06 1.68
N ILE A 265 -25.61 3.12 2.60
CA ILE A 265 -24.83 3.31 3.82
C ILE A 265 -23.66 2.34 3.77
N PHE A 266 -22.45 2.85 3.93
CA PHE A 266 -21.24 2.05 4.04
C PHE A 266 -20.48 2.44 5.30
N ALA A 267 -20.12 1.45 6.10
CA ALA A 267 -19.29 1.64 7.28
C ALA A 267 -18.13 0.65 7.26
N THR A 268 -16.94 1.11 7.64
CA THR A 268 -15.78 0.25 7.80
C THR A 268 -15.05 0.59 9.10
N PHE A 269 -14.55 -0.44 9.75
CA PHE A 269 -13.62 -0.34 10.88
C PHE A 269 -12.41 -1.21 10.58
N ARG A 270 -11.21 -0.62 10.59
CA ARG A 270 -9.94 -1.32 10.45
C ARG A 270 -9.10 -1.12 11.69
N TYR A 271 -8.60 -2.22 12.24
CA TYR A 271 -7.57 -2.24 13.27
C TYR A 271 -6.28 -2.79 12.69
N THR A 272 -5.16 -2.12 12.93
CA THR A 272 -3.84 -2.52 12.45
C THR A 272 -2.88 -2.64 13.62
N ASN A 273 -2.29 -3.83 13.80
CA ASN A 273 -1.18 -4.06 14.70
C ASN A 273 0.08 -4.30 13.86
N SER A 274 0.96 -3.32 13.81
CA SER A 274 2.18 -3.35 13.01
C SER A 274 3.38 -3.13 13.91
N GLU A 275 4.26 -4.12 13.96
CA GLU A 275 5.45 -4.09 14.82
C GLU A 275 6.70 -4.41 14.02
N MET A 276 7.81 -3.82 14.44
CA MET A 276 9.14 -4.08 13.91
C MET A 276 10.16 -4.19 15.05
N THR A 277 11.24 -4.90 14.81
CA THR A 277 12.37 -4.98 15.73
C THR A 277 13.48 -4.09 15.21
N ILE A 278 13.88 -3.10 16.02
CA ILE A 278 14.96 -2.15 15.73
C ILE A 278 16.21 -2.50 16.53
N ASP A 279 17.36 -2.11 16.00
CA ASP A 279 18.66 -2.22 16.66
C ASP A 279 18.94 -0.97 17.51
N ARG A 280 19.62 -1.16 18.62
CA ARG A 280 19.96 -0.07 19.54
C ARG A 280 21.48 0.18 19.50
N PRO A 281 21.92 1.43 19.80
CA PRO A 281 23.34 1.77 19.83
C PRO A 281 24.17 0.93 20.83
N ASP A 282 23.53 0.41 21.87
CA ASP A 282 24.15 -0.45 22.88
C ASP A 282 24.28 -1.94 22.45
N GLY A 283 23.92 -2.25 21.22
CA GLY A 283 23.94 -3.61 20.66
C GLY A 283 22.73 -4.47 21.06
N THR A 284 21.79 -3.94 21.81
CA THR A 284 20.52 -4.62 22.12
C THR A 284 19.50 -4.41 21.00
N THR A 285 18.34 -5.03 21.13
CA THR A 285 17.23 -4.84 20.20
C THR A 285 15.97 -4.45 20.95
N ALA A 286 15.14 -3.65 20.33
CA ALA A 286 13.85 -3.28 20.87
C ALA A 286 12.73 -3.60 19.87
N ARG A 287 11.62 -4.12 20.38
CA ARG A 287 10.40 -4.33 19.60
C ARG A 287 9.51 -3.12 19.78
N VAL A 288 9.16 -2.49 18.67
CA VAL A 288 8.39 -1.24 18.66
C VAL A 288 7.24 -1.32 17.67
N GLU A 289 6.17 -0.59 17.95
CA GLU A 289 5.13 -0.35 16.94
C GLU A 289 5.72 0.44 15.77
N ARG A 290 5.34 0.10 14.55
CA ARG A 290 5.80 0.82 13.35
C ARG A 290 5.33 2.28 13.42
N PRO A 291 6.23 3.26 13.29
CA PRO A 291 5.88 4.67 13.38
C PRO A 291 4.85 5.10 12.34
N LEU A 292 4.02 6.08 12.70
CA LEU A 292 3.02 6.74 11.85
C LEU A 292 1.94 5.82 11.27
N VAL A 293 1.84 4.60 11.78
CA VAL A 293 0.76 3.66 11.44
C VAL A 293 -0.38 3.83 12.44
N SER A 294 -1.53 4.30 11.96
CA SER A 294 -2.74 4.46 12.79
C SER A 294 -3.21 3.12 13.32
N LYS A 295 -3.43 2.99 14.64
CA LYS A 295 -3.92 1.75 15.28
C LYS A 295 -5.28 1.32 14.75
N TYR A 296 -6.14 2.29 14.45
CA TYR A 296 -7.44 2.02 13.83
C TYR A 296 -7.88 3.17 12.93
N LYS A 297 -8.74 2.84 11.97
CA LYS A 297 -9.46 3.80 11.13
C LYS A 297 -10.91 3.35 11.03
N THR A 298 -11.82 4.32 11.15
CA THR A 298 -13.26 4.09 10.96
C THR A 298 -13.75 5.05 9.91
N LEU A 299 -14.64 4.59 9.05
CA LEU A 299 -15.30 5.42 8.05
C LEU A 299 -16.78 5.08 8.01
N LEU A 300 -17.61 6.10 7.93
CA LEU A 300 -19.04 6.01 7.65
C LEU A 300 -19.33 6.90 6.44
N ASN A 301 -19.85 6.30 5.37
CA ASN A 301 -20.33 7.02 4.21
C ASN A 301 -21.84 6.84 4.07
N ILE A 302 -22.55 7.90 3.76
CA ILE A 302 -23.97 7.90 3.48
C ILE A 302 -24.18 8.63 2.16
N GLN A 303 -24.75 7.91 1.20
CA GLN A 303 -25.10 8.47 -0.10
C GLN A 303 -26.62 8.39 -0.32
N TYR A 304 -27.22 9.49 -0.69
CA TYR A 304 -28.61 9.54 -1.11
C TYR A 304 -28.75 10.12 -2.52
N ALA A 305 -29.43 9.39 -3.39
CA ALA A 305 -29.70 9.82 -4.75
C ALA A 305 -31.20 10.06 -4.96
N THR A 306 -31.59 11.22 -5.50
CA THR A 306 -32.98 11.47 -5.88
C THR A 306 -33.37 10.66 -7.11
N LYS A 307 -34.67 10.60 -7.43
CA LYS A 307 -35.20 9.89 -8.59
C LYS A 307 -34.45 10.27 -9.87
N PHE A 308 -34.08 9.29 -10.68
CA PHE A 308 -33.23 9.43 -11.88
C PHE A 308 -31.82 9.99 -11.61
N ARG A 309 -31.33 9.90 -10.35
CA ARG A 309 -30.02 10.45 -9.92
C ARG A 309 -29.82 11.92 -10.32
N ARG A 310 -30.92 12.71 -10.33
CA ARG A 310 -30.82 14.14 -10.65
C ARG A 310 -29.99 14.91 -9.64
N TRP A 311 -30.11 14.54 -8.38
CA TRP A 311 -29.27 15.01 -7.29
C TRP A 311 -28.67 13.80 -6.57
N VAL A 312 -27.41 13.91 -6.20
CA VAL A 312 -26.72 12.95 -5.34
C VAL A 312 -26.10 13.74 -4.20
N PHE A 313 -26.39 13.31 -2.99
CA PHE A 313 -25.82 13.85 -1.76
C PHE A 313 -24.92 12.76 -1.18
N ASP A 314 -23.69 13.11 -0.87
CA ASP A 314 -22.69 12.23 -0.30
C ASP A 314 -22.10 12.87 0.95
N ALA A 315 -22.01 12.13 2.03
CA ALA A 315 -21.40 12.56 3.28
C ALA A 315 -20.54 11.45 3.86
N THR A 316 -19.32 11.78 4.22
CA THR A 316 -18.38 10.84 4.81
C THR A 316 -17.85 11.39 6.12
N ALA A 317 -17.90 10.56 7.17
CA ALA A 317 -17.23 10.77 8.44
C ALA A 317 -16.11 9.74 8.59
N GLN A 318 -14.92 10.19 8.93
CA GLN A 318 -13.76 9.34 9.16
C GLN A 318 -13.19 9.64 10.54
N LEU A 319 -12.82 8.60 11.29
CA LEU A 319 -12.08 8.72 12.54
C LEU A 319 -10.72 8.01 12.38
N ASN A 320 -9.65 8.75 12.56
CA ASN A 320 -8.29 8.23 12.57
C ASN A 320 -7.86 8.03 14.04
N GLY A 321 -7.40 6.82 14.34
CA GLY A 321 -6.86 6.47 15.64
C GLY A 321 -5.44 6.98 15.85
N PRO A 322 -4.91 6.83 17.07
CA PRO A 322 -3.54 7.24 17.37
C PRO A 322 -2.52 6.43 16.57
N ALA A 323 -1.43 7.08 16.19
CA ALA A 323 -0.27 6.48 15.59
C ALA A 323 0.95 6.81 16.47
N ARG A 324 1.87 5.86 16.63
CA ARG A 324 3.12 6.10 17.35
C ARG A 324 3.97 7.11 16.59
N ILE A 325 4.46 8.10 17.28
CA ILE A 325 5.37 9.14 16.74
C ILE A 325 6.78 8.73 17.14
N PRO A 326 7.73 8.59 16.19
CA PRO A 326 9.09 8.20 16.53
C PRO A 326 9.74 9.28 17.42
N THR A 327 10.47 8.82 18.45
CA THR A 327 11.22 9.71 19.31
C THR A 327 12.46 10.27 18.59
N GLN A 328 12.85 11.50 18.92
CA GLN A 328 14.09 12.09 18.41
C GLN A 328 15.27 11.97 19.39
N THR A 329 14.99 11.57 20.64
CA THR A 329 16.02 11.50 21.68
C THR A 329 16.79 10.18 21.67
N GLY A 330 16.32 9.20 20.92
CA GLY A 330 16.81 7.82 21.01
C GLY A 330 16.30 7.07 22.24
N ASP A 331 15.54 7.71 23.13
CA ASP A 331 14.94 7.07 24.30
C ASP A 331 13.51 6.61 24.00
N LEU A 332 13.32 5.31 23.89
CA LEU A 332 12.00 4.69 23.62
C LEU A 332 11.01 4.85 24.79
N ALA A 333 11.48 5.22 25.99
CA ALA A 333 10.57 5.51 27.11
C ALA A 333 9.74 6.77 26.90
N ASP A 334 10.18 7.65 25.99
CA ASP A 334 9.46 8.86 25.58
C ASP A 334 8.43 8.62 24.48
N ASP A 335 7.93 7.41 24.31
CA ASP A 335 6.92 7.05 23.31
C ASP A 335 5.71 7.99 23.33
N LYS A 336 5.49 8.66 22.22
CA LYS A 336 4.37 9.56 22.02
C LYS A 336 3.44 9.01 20.95
N TYR A 337 2.16 9.29 21.12
CA TYR A 337 1.14 8.95 20.13
C TYR A 337 0.44 10.22 19.64
N SER A 338 0.09 10.21 18.37
CA SER A 338 -0.78 11.24 17.82
C SER A 338 -2.15 11.18 18.50
N PRO A 339 -2.86 12.31 18.64
CA PRO A 339 -4.25 12.28 19.04
C PRO A 339 -5.10 11.56 17.99
N ARG A 340 -6.23 11.01 18.41
CA ARG A 340 -7.29 10.62 17.49
C ARG A 340 -7.93 11.87 16.89
N TYR A 341 -8.29 11.84 15.60
CA TYR A 341 -8.91 12.99 14.97
C TYR A 341 -9.98 12.58 13.95
N PRO A 342 -11.12 13.32 13.91
CA PRO A 342 -12.15 13.12 12.92
C PRO A 342 -11.87 13.92 11.65
N MET A 343 -12.36 13.41 10.52
CA MET A 343 -12.43 14.11 9.24
C MET A 343 -13.84 14.00 8.69
N PHE A 344 -14.38 15.09 8.16
CA PHE A 344 -15.70 15.11 7.55
C PHE A 344 -15.61 15.66 6.13
N PHE A 345 -16.35 15.00 5.23
CA PHE A 345 -16.40 15.34 3.81
C PHE A 345 -17.86 15.35 3.38
N ALA A 346 -18.23 16.26 2.49
CA ALA A 346 -19.54 16.26 1.86
C ALA A 346 -19.46 16.73 0.41
N GLN A 347 -20.30 16.14 -0.42
CA GLN A 347 -20.45 16.52 -1.82
C GLN A 347 -21.92 16.51 -2.22
N ILE A 348 -22.29 17.46 -3.03
CA ILE A 348 -23.56 17.49 -3.74
C ILE A 348 -23.29 17.47 -5.24
N SER A 349 -24.00 16.65 -5.97
CA SER A 349 -23.88 16.55 -7.42
C SER A 349 -25.25 16.70 -8.08
N ARG A 350 -25.31 17.39 -9.23
CA ARG A 350 -26.52 17.58 -10.01
C ARG A 350 -26.28 17.21 -11.47
N LYS A 351 -27.13 16.32 -11.97
CA LYS A 351 -27.14 15.94 -13.38
C LYS A 351 -28.08 16.87 -14.18
N VAL A 352 -27.54 17.52 -15.22
CA VAL A 352 -28.27 18.42 -16.13
C VAL A 352 -27.94 17.99 -17.57
N GLY A 353 -28.81 17.18 -18.17
CA GLY A 353 -28.56 16.57 -19.50
C GLY A 353 -27.30 15.70 -19.48
N LYS A 354 -26.30 16.06 -20.29
CA LYS A 354 -24.99 15.38 -20.36
C LYS A 354 -23.96 15.91 -19.36
N PHE A 355 -24.32 16.89 -18.55
CA PHE A 355 -23.43 17.49 -17.57
C PHE A 355 -23.74 16.99 -16.16
N ASP A 356 -22.70 16.66 -15.41
CA ASP A 356 -22.73 16.48 -13.97
C ASP A 356 -21.96 17.64 -13.32
N ILE A 357 -22.66 18.49 -12.59
CA ILE A 357 -22.08 19.58 -11.82
C ILE A 357 -21.98 19.11 -10.38
N TYR A 358 -20.81 19.27 -9.77
CA TYR A 358 -20.64 18.87 -8.38
C TYR A 358 -19.87 19.93 -7.58
N ALA A 359 -20.21 20.04 -6.32
CA ALA A 359 -19.52 20.89 -5.36
C ALA A 359 -19.37 20.13 -4.04
N GLY A 360 -18.26 20.34 -3.37
CA GLY A 360 -18.00 19.65 -2.11
C GLY A 360 -17.03 20.41 -1.20
N CYS A 361 -16.92 19.86 -0.01
CA CYS A 361 -16.02 20.34 1.03
C CYS A 361 -15.28 19.16 1.65
N GLU A 362 -13.97 19.24 1.67
CA GLU A 362 -13.08 18.33 2.39
C GLU A 362 -12.73 18.96 3.73
N ASN A 363 -12.50 18.11 4.74
CA ASN A 363 -12.13 18.53 6.08
C ASN A 363 -13.05 19.62 6.66
N ILE A 364 -14.34 19.36 6.67
CA ILE A 364 -15.38 20.32 7.08
C ILE A 364 -15.11 20.87 8.49
N ALA A 365 -14.55 20.03 9.39
CA ALA A 365 -14.21 20.43 10.76
C ALA A 365 -12.98 21.34 10.85
N ASP A 366 -12.27 21.60 9.74
CA ASP A 366 -11.03 22.37 9.71
C ASP A 366 -9.94 21.84 10.63
N TYR A 367 -9.90 20.52 10.82
CA TYR A 367 -8.89 19.88 11.66
C TYR A 367 -7.51 19.99 11.01
N ARG A 368 -6.49 20.33 11.81
CA ARG A 368 -5.09 20.39 11.36
C ARG A 368 -4.19 19.81 12.43
N GLN A 369 -3.11 19.18 11.99
CA GLN A 369 -2.02 18.85 12.88
C GLN A 369 -1.37 20.14 13.38
N HIS A 370 -1.27 20.29 14.71
CA HIS A 370 -0.49 21.35 15.32
C HIS A 370 0.99 20.99 15.29
N ASP A 371 1.84 21.99 15.07
CA ASP A 371 3.30 21.88 15.12
C ASP A 371 3.86 20.67 14.32
N PRO A 372 3.57 20.59 12.99
CA PRO A 372 3.99 19.44 12.17
C PRO A 372 5.50 19.41 11.95
N ILE A 373 6.20 20.52 12.18
CA ILE A 373 7.64 20.68 12.01
C ILE A 373 8.26 20.94 13.38
N LEU A 374 9.13 20.05 13.80
CA LEU A 374 9.90 20.24 15.02
C LEU A 374 11.08 21.17 14.75
N ASN A 375 11.33 22.08 15.67
CA ASN A 375 12.39 23.08 15.60
C ASN A 375 12.36 23.90 14.28
N ALA A 376 11.17 24.35 13.87
CA ALA A 376 10.92 25.05 12.61
C ALA A 376 11.76 26.35 12.47
N ASP A 377 12.07 27.02 13.58
CA ASP A 377 12.87 28.25 13.61
C ASP A 377 14.35 28.04 13.28
N ASN A 378 14.83 26.78 13.32
CA ASN A 378 16.20 26.43 13.00
C ASN A 378 16.30 25.25 12.01
N PRO A 379 15.95 25.46 10.72
CA PRO A 379 15.79 24.40 9.73
C PRO A 379 17.07 23.66 9.36
N TYR A 380 18.23 24.19 9.73
CA TYR A 380 19.53 23.58 9.47
C TYR A 380 20.13 22.89 10.69
N SER A 381 19.42 22.82 11.81
CA SER A 381 19.87 22.11 13.01
C SER A 381 19.54 20.61 12.93
N THR A 382 20.26 19.80 13.72
CA THR A 382 19.96 18.37 13.89
C THR A 382 18.58 18.13 14.52
N GLY A 383 18.06 19.11 15.27
CA GLY A 383 16.72 19.05 15.87
C GLY A 383 15.58 19.32 14.88
N PHE A 384 15.88 19.84 13.68
CA PHE A 384 14.86 20.08 12.68
C PHE A 384 14.30 18.75 12.13
N ASN A 385 12.98 18.62 12.15
CA ASN A 385 12.31 17.43 11.59
C ASN A 385 10.90 17.76 11.12
N SER A 386 10.63 17.53 9.84
CA SER A 386 9.29 17.63 9.23
C SER A 386 8.72 16.28 8.77
N MET A 387 9.28 15.16 9.25
CA MET A 387 8.86 13.80 8.88
C MET A 387 7.66 13.31 9.69
N ASN A 388 7.41 13.87 10.88
CA ASN A 388 6.40 13.38 11.82
C ASN A 388 5.00 13.91 11.54
N VAL A 389 4.60 13.83 10.25
CA VAL A 389 3.26 14.23 9.81
C VAL A 389 2.30 13.04 9.97
N TRP A 390 1.41 13.12 10.95
CA TRP A 390 0.41 12.11 11.27
C TRP A 390 -1.03 12.55 10.95
N GLY A 391 -1.26 13.85 10.69
CA GLY A 391 -2.57 14.44 10.44
C GLY A 391 -2.57 15.40 9.26
N PRO A 392 -3.73 15.95 8.89
CA PRO A 392 -3.84 16.89 7.79
C PRO A 392 -3.10 18.20 8.11
N LEU A 393 -2.33 18.68 7.15
CA LEU A 393 -1.66 19.99 7.22
C LEU A 393 -2.57 21.11 6.70
N MET A 394 -3.41 20.78 5.71
CA MET A 394 -4.38 21.69 5.14
C MET A 394 -5.71 21.62 5.89
N GLY A 395 -6.31 22.76 6.13
CA GLY A 395 -7.64 22.86 6.71
C GLY A 395 -8.75 22.55 5.70
N ARG A 396 -9.88 23.22 5.89
CA ARG A 396 -11.05 23.09 5.03
C ARG A 396 -10.73 23.46 3.58
N LYS A 397 -11.20 22.62 2.64
CA LYS A 397 -11.00 22.82 1.22
C LYS A 397 -12.34 22.68 0.48
N PHE A 398 -12.73 23.72 -0.24
CA PHE A 398 -13.91 23.70 -1.10
C PHE A 398 -13.49 23.44 -2.54
N TYR A 399 -14.33 22.70 -3.26
CA TYR A 399 -14.14 22.46 -4.68
C TYR A 399 -15.47 22.48 -5.43
N ILE A 400 -15.40 22.84 -6.70
CA ILE A 400 -16.48 22.72 -7.67
C ILE A 400 -15.92 22.09 -8.94
N GLY A 401 -16.72 21.27 -9.60
CA GLY A 401 -16.32 20.64 -10.84
C GLY A 401 -17.48 20.38 -11.80
N LEU A 402 -17.12 20.15 -13.03
CA LEU A 402 -18.01 19.83 -14.13
C LEU A 402 -17.50 18.59 -14.85
N ARG A 403 -18.38 17.61 -15.06
CA ARG A 403 -18.10 16.42 -15.88
C ARG A 403 -19.06 16.40 -17.06
N PHE A 404 -18.52 16.20 -18.25
CA PHE A 404 -19.29 16.01 -19.46
C PHE A 404 -19.29 14.54 -19.87
N ASN A 405 -20.47 13.95 -20.04
CA ASN A 405 -20.65 12.57 -20.44
C ASN A 405 -21.02 12.51 -21.93
N LEU A 406 -20.18 11.89 -22.73
CA LEU A 406 -20.37 11.77 -24.20
C LEU A 406 -21.49 10.77 -24.55
N TYR A 407 -21.79 9.80 -23.64
CA TYR A 407 -22.79 8.74 -23.84
C TYR A 407 -23.96 8.84 -22.87
#